data_74bdb4f24adf95096a305713b0136b3f
#
_entry.id   74bdb4f24adf95096a305713b0136b3f
#
_cell.length_a   1.000
_cell.length_b   1.000
_cell.length_c   1.000
_cell.angle_alpha   90.00
_cell.angle_beta   90.00
_cell.angle_gamma   90.00
#
_symmetry.space_group_name_H-M   'P 1'
#
loop_
_entity.id
_entity.type
_entity.pdbx_description
1 polymer ?
#
loop_
_entity_poly.entity_id
_entity_poly.type
_entity_poly.pdbx_seq_one_letter_code
_entity_poly.pdbx_strand_id
1 'polypeptide(L)'
;MQAAFEFLAGLAASGAHAEPQSEWSDLSVDFTNNPSPLRIAQALRTWVGGHQDSLEYKSIAERAATDAIMTWHSRQREQAYLFGSSEDTANVWGRASNGAGFCELSRLFFAKFTERYLNYFLEREASAALPTIEDRERLREQLHQHVDQVSQHAFETAKITQSFAAGWYNRHVRRGRPSRREVERFLSIAFGKIREELLREGSRP
;
A
#
# COMPACT_ATOMS: atom_id res chain seq x y z
N MET A 1 -4.49 8.92 -5.63
CA MET A 1 -3.36 8.30 -4.94
C MET A 1 -3.29 8.70 -3.47
N GLN A 2 -3.28 9.98 -3.19
CA GLN A 2 -3.18 10.53 -1.83
C GLN A 2 -4.28 10.01 -0.90
N ALA A 3 -5.55 10.05 -1.33
CA ALA A 3 -6.68 9.57 -0.54
C ALA A 3 -6.55 8.07 -0.16
N ALA A 4 -6.07 7.22 -1.08
CA ALA A 4 -5.87 5.82 -0.79
C ALA A 4 -4.77 5.59 0.27
N PHE A 5 -3.67 6.35 0.21
CA PHE A 5 -2.61 6.26 1.22
C PHE A 5 -3.06 6.85 2.57
N GLU A 6 -3.81 7.94 2.55
CA GLU A 6 -4.40 8.53 3.76
C GLU A 6 -5.34 7.55 4.47
N PHE A 7 -6.17 6.81 3.70
CA PHE A 7 -6.98 5.74 4.24
C PHE A 7 -6.15 4.66 4.94
N LEU A 8 -5.04 4.20 4.33
CA LEU A 8 -4.15 3.21 4.96
C LEU A 8 -3.49 3.73 6.23
N ALA A 9 -3.15 5.03 6.27
CA ALA A 9 -2.64 5.66 7.48
C ALA A 9 -3.68 5.68 8.60
N GLY A 10 -4.92 6.03 8.27
CA GLY A 10 -6.04 5.99 9.20
C GLY A 10 -6.40 4.58 9.66
N LEU A 11 -6.35 3.59 8.76
CA LEU A 11 -6.51 2.17 9.09
C LEU A 11 -5.48 1.73 10.13
N ALA A 12 -4.21 2.11 9.93
CA ALA A 12 -3.14 1.82 10.88
C ALA A 12 -3.34 2.56 12.21
N ALA A 13 -3.79 3.82 12.20
CA ALA A 13 -4.04 4.57 13.42
C ALA A 13 -5.19 3.98 14.26
N SER A 14 -6.25 3.53 13.60
CA SER A 14 -7.49 3.06 14.25
C SER A 14 -7.46 1.59 14.66
N GLY A 15 -6.60 0.78 14.04
CA GLY A 15 -6.60 -0.68 14.25
C GLY A 15 -6.24 -1.14 15.67
N ALA A 16 -5.59 -0.30 16.49
CA ALA A 16 -5.27 -0.63 17.89
C ALA A 16 -6.41 -0.30 18.87
N HIS A 17 -7.41 0.46 18.43
CA HIS A 17 -8.46 0.97 19.30
C HIS A 17 -9.81 0.32 18.96
N ALA A 18 -10.54 -0.14 19.96
CA ALA A 18 -11.89 -0.65 19.80
C ALA A 18 -12.84 0.48 19.32
N GLU A 19 -12.60 1.72 19.78
CA GLU A 19 -13.30 2.91 19.30
C GLU A 19 -12.41 3.66 18.32
N PRO A 20 -12.93 4.06 17.14
CA PRO A 20 -12.17 4.87 16.21
C PRO A 20 -11.78 6.19 16.88
N GLN A 21 -10.52 6.58 16.76
CA GLN A 21 -10.10 7.91 17.16
C GLN A 21 -10.99 8.93 16.43
N SER A 22 -11.47 9.94 17.14
CA SER A 22 -12.44 10.93 16.61
C SER A 22 -12.02 11.55 15.27
N GLU A 23 -10.70 11.66 15.05
CA GLU A 23 -10.09 12.21 13.83
C GLU A 23 -10.18 11.29 12.59
N TRP A 24 -10.49 9.99 12.81
CA TRP A 24 -10.60 8.97 11.77
C TRP A 24 -11.99 8.33 11.68
N SER A 25 -12.98 8.93 12.36
CA SER A 25 -14.37 8.44 12.38
C SER A 25 -15.02 8.38 10.99
N ASP A 26 -14.56 9.21 10.07
CA ASP A 26 -15.05 9.29 8.70
C ASP A 26 -14.54 8.13 7.78
N LEU A 27 -13.60 7.30 8.24
CA LEU A 27 -13.21 6.08 7.53
C LEU A 27 -14.34 5.04 7.43
N SER A 28 -15.38 5.17 8.28
CA SER A 28 -16.54 4.26 8.30
C SER A 28 -16.17 2.79 8.49
N VAL A 29 -15.12 2.50 9.25
CA VAL A 29 -14.65 1.15 9.59
C VAL A 29 -14.87 0.92 11.09
N ASP A 30 -15.65 -0.11 11.42
CA ASP A 30 -15.81 -0.59 12.78
C ASP A 30 -14.74 -1.66 13.09
N PHE A 31 -13.84 -1.35 14.02
CA PHE A 31 -12.75 -2.24 14.46
C PHE A 31 -13.12 -3.14 15.64
N THR A 32 -14.27 -2.97 16.27
CA THR A 32 -14.69 -3.74 17.46
C THR A 32 -14.74 -5.24 17.20
N ASN A 33 -15.11 -5.63 15.98
CA ASN A 33 -15.29 -7.03 15.58
C ASN A 33 -14.24 -7.53 14.57
N ASN A 34 -13.02 -6.98 14.60
CA ASN A 34 -11.94 -7.32 13.66
C ASN A 34 -12.45 -7.42 12.20
N PRO A 35 -12.72 -6.29 11.54
CA PRO A 35 -13.39 -6.25 10.26
C PRO A 35 -12.68 -7.09 9.20
N SER A 36 -13.45 -7.78 8.38
CA SER A 36 -12.88 -8.53 7.27
C SER A 36 -12.18 -7.58 6.27
N PRO A 37 -11.14 -8.07 5.57
CA PRO A 37 -10.43 -7.25 4.59
C PRO A 37 -11.35 -6.75 3.47
N LEU A 38 -12.42 -7.48 3.16
CA LEU A 38 -13.43 -7.05 2.19
C LEU A 38 -14.22 -5.83 2.67
N ARG A 39 -14.61 -5.78 3.94
CA ARG A 39 -15.29 -4.60 4.52
C ARG A 39 -14.38 -3.38 4.50
N ILE A 40 -13.10 -3.55 4.81
CA ILE A 40 -12.12 -2.46 4.73
C ILE A 40 -11.92 -2.00 3.28
N ALA A 41 -11.86 -2.92 2.32
CA ALA A 41 -11.76 -2.57 0.90
C ALA A 41 -13.01 -1.81 0.40
N GLN A 42 -14.20 -2.14 0.89
CA GLN A 42 -15.42 -1.39 0.59
C GLN A 42 -15.38 0.04 1.18
N ALA A 43 -14.94 0.19 2.42
CA ALA A 43 -14.76 1.50 3.05
C ALA A 43 -13.71 2.34 2.31
N LEU A 44 -12.57 1.74 1.94
CA LEU A 44 -11.55 2.37 1.08
C LEU A 44 -12.15 2.90 -0.22
N ARG A 45 -12.94 2.08 -0.90
CA ARG A 45 -13.57 2.48 -2.17
C ARG A 45 -14.51 3.68 -1.99
N THR A 46 -15.32 3.68 -0.94
CA THR A 46 -16.19 4.80 -0.61
C THR A 46 -15.40 6.05 -0.29
N TRP A 47 -14.34 5.92 0.51
CA TRP A 47 -13.43 7.00 0.87
C TRP A 47 -12.76 7.61 -0.34
N VAL A 48 -12.10 6.79 -1.17
CA VAL A 48 -11.44 7.25 -2.39
C VAL A 48 -12.45 7.84 -3.37
N GLY A 49 -13.67 7.27 -3.44
CA GLY A 49 -14.78 7.79 -4.25
C GLY A 49 -15.13 9.24 -3.94
N GLY A 50 -15.14 9.62 -2.67
CA GLY A 50 -15.45 10.97 -2.21
C GLY A 50 -14.37 12.03 -2.47
N HIS A 51 -13.15 11.63 -2.87
CA HIS A 51 -12.04 12.54 -3.09
C HIS A 51 -11.84 12.85 -4.58
N GLN A 52 -11.53 14.13 -4.86
CA GLN A 52 -11.23 14.58 -6.22
C GLN A 52 -9.74 14.35 -6.53
N ASP A 53 -9.44 13.18 -7.07
CA ASP A 53 -8.13 12.85 -7.63
C ASP A 53 -8.26 12.61 -9.15
N SER A 54 -7.15 12.66 -9.89
CA SER A 54 -7.13 12.25 -11.31
C SER A 54 -7.63 10.80 -11.41
N LEU A 55 -8.60 10.55 -12.31
CA LEU A 55 -9.30 9.26 -12.41
C LEU A 55 -8.36 8.09 -12.62
N GLU A 56 -7.33 8.26 -13.44
CA GLU A 56 -6.35 7.24 -13.77
C GLU A 56 -5.54 6.80 -12.54
N TYR A 57 -4.90 7.73 -11.85
CA TYR A 57 -4.14 7.45 -10.63
C TYR A 57 -5.04 7.01 -9.47
N LYS A 58 -6.28 7.48 -9.44
CA LYS A 58 -7.27 7.10 -8.44
C LYS A 58 -7.57 5.60 -8.49
N SER A 59 -7.86 5.08 -9.68
CA SER A 59 -8.16 3.66 -9.89
C SER A 59 -6.96 2.76 -9.58
N ILE A 60 -5.75 3.16 -10.02
CA ILE A 60 -4.52 2.42 -9.74
C ILE A 60 -4.27 2.38 -8.22
N ALA A 61 -4.41 3.51 -7.54
CA ALA A 61 -4.16 3.63 -6.11
C ALA A 61 -5.19 2.88 -5.26
N GLU A 62 -6.48 2.93 -5.63
CA GLU A 62 -7.54 2.17 -4.96
C GLU A 62 -7.28 0.66 -5.03
N ARG A 63 -6.95 0.15 -6.22
CA ARG A 63 -6.63 -1.26 -6.41
C ARG A 63 -5.35 -1.66 -5.67
N ALA A 64 -4.31 -0.84 -5.71
CA ALA A 64 -3.06 -1.09 -4.98
C ALA A 64 -3.27 -1.12 -3.47
N ALA A 65 -4.08 -0.21 -2.92
CA ALA A 65 -4.43 -0.21 -1.50
C ALA A 65 -5.29 -1.43 -1.13
N THR A 66 -6.22 -1.84 -1.99
CA THR A 66 -7.01 -3.07 -1.80
C THR A 66 -6.10 -4.30 -1.73
N ASP A 67 -5.16 -4.43 -2.67
CA ASP A 67 -4.21 -5.55 -2.67
C ASP A 67 -3.30 -5.53 -1.43
N ALA A 68 -2.87 -4.33 -1.01
CA ALA A 68 -2.07 -4.18 0.21
C ALA A 68 -2.84 -4.64 1.45
N ILE A 69 -4.12 -4.27 1.58
CA ILE A 69 -5.03 -4.70 2.66
C ILE A 69 -5.19 -6.22 2.66
N MET A 70 -5.46 -6.82 1.51
CA MET A 70 -5.64 -8.27 1.38
C MET A 70 -4.35 -9.02 1.73
N THR A 71 -3.21 -8.59 1.17
CA THR A 71 -1.90 -9.22 1.41
C THR A 71 -1.48 -9.06 2.88
N TRP A 72 -1.66 -7.89 3.48
CA TRP A 72 -1.40 -7.66 4.89
C TRP A 72 -2.20 -8.63 5.77
N HIS A 73 -3.50 -8.69 5.56
CA HIS A 73 -4.38 -9.55 6.34
C HIS A 73 -3.99 -11.03 6.22
N SER A 74 -3.71 -11.52 5.01
CA SER A 74 -3.28 -12.91 4.79
C SER A 74 -1.98 -13.22 5.54
N ARG A 75 -0.95 -12.38 5.39
CA ARG A 75 0.34 -12.55 6.07
C ARG A 75 0.21 -12.54 7.59
N GLN A 76 -0.59 -11.63 8.13
CA GLN A 76 -0.77 -11.55 9.59
C GLN A 76 -1.52 -12.79 10.13
N ARG A 77 -2.48 -13.33 9.37
CA ARG A 77 -3.15 -14.58 9.75
C ARG A 77 -2.23 -15.79 9.69
N GLU A 78 -1.43 -15.91 8.65
CA GLU A 78 -0.43 -16.99 8.53
C GLU A 78 0.58 -16.95 9.68
N GLN A 79 1.09 -15.76 10.02
CA GLN A 79 1.99 -15.58 11.17
C GLN A 79 1.32 -15.95 12.50
N ALA A 80 0.06 -15.54 12.69
CA ALA A 80 -0.68 -15.86 13.89
C ALA A 80 -0.95 -17.37 14.00
N TYR A 81 -1.23 -18.04 12.90
CA TYR A 81 -1.43 -19.50 12.86
C TYR A 81 -0.15 -20.28 13.19
N LEU A 82 1.01 -19.81 12.70
CA LEU A 82 2.29 -20.51 12.87
C LEU A 82 2.94 -20.24 14.24
N PHE A 83 2.77 -19.07 14.81
CA PHE A 83 3.57 -18.60 15.94
C PHE A 83 2.76 -17.99 17.09
N GLY A 84 1.45 -17.82 16.93
CA GLY A 84 0.61 -17.08 17.85
C GLY A 84 -0.31 -17.93 18.71
N SER A 85 -0.80 -17.32 19.79
CA SER A 85 -1.95 -17.81 20.55
C SER A 85 -3.26 -17.47 19.81
N SER A 86 -4.38 -18.08 20.21
CA SER A 86 -5.70 -17.77 19.65
C SER A 86 -6.10 -16.29 19.82
N GLU A 87 -5.55 -15.59 20.81
CA GLU A 87 -5.77 -14.14 21.01
C GLU A 87 -5.03 -13.30 19.98
N ASP A 88 -3.88 -13.76 19.46
CA ASP A 88 -3.11 -13.08 18.42
C ASP A 88 -3.83 -13.02 17.06
N THR A 89 -4.77 -13.94 16.81
CA THR A 89 -5.60 -13.91 15.60
C THR A 89 -6.73 -12.88 15.70
N ALA A 90 -7.06 -12.43 16.90
CA ALA A 90 -8.21 -11.55 17.14
C ALA A 90 -7.98 -10.08 16.73
N ASN A 91 -6.73 -9.61 16.62
CA ASN A 91 -6.43 -8.21 16.32
C ASN A 91 -5.38 -8.03 15.20
N VAL A 92 -5.71 -8.51 14.00
CA VAL A 92 -4.85 -8.39 12.82
C VAL A 92 -4.54 -6.92 12.49
N TRP A 93 -5.50 -6.03 12.63
CA TRP A 93 -5.35 -4.62 12.29
C TRP A 93 -4.58 -3.83 13.34
N GLY A 94 -4.66 -4.25 14.61
CA GLY A 94 -3.86 -3.66 15.69
C GLY A 94 -2.36 -3.79 15.47
N ARG A 95 -1.92 -4.81 14.74
CA ARG A 95 -0.51 -4.97 14.37
C ARG A 95 -0.01 -3.91 13.39
N ALA A 96 -0.91 -3.27 12.62
CA ALA A 96 -0.56 -2.15 11.76
C ALA A 96 -0.33 -0.85 12.55
N SER A 97 -0.78 -0.79 13.81
CA SER A 97 -0.81 0.43 14.65
C SER A 97 0.51 0.79 15.32
N ASN A 98 1.61 0.32 14.78
CA ASN A 98 2.95 0.73 15.21
C ASN A 98 3.83 1.04 14.00
N GLY A 99 4.99 1.64 14.24
CA GLY A 99 5.87 2.08 13.16
C GLY A 99 6.34 0.96 12.24
N ALA A 100 6.55 -0.26 12.75
CA ALA A 100 6.98 -1.41 11.94
C ALA A 100 5.82 -1.93 11.08
N GLY A 101 4.64 -2.10 11.66
CA GLY A 101 3.45 -2.56 10.96
C GLY A 101 2.98 -1.56 9.89
N PHE A 102 2.94 -0.28 10.22
CA PHE A 102 2.66 0.77 9.24
C PHE A 102 3.68 0.78 8.10
N CYS A 103 4.96 0.59 8.41
CA CYS A 103 6.00 0.50 7.40
C CYS A 103 5.75 -0.67 6.43
N GLU A 104 5.41 -1.85 6.95
CA GLU A 104 5.11 -3.02 6.12
C GLU A 104 3.86 -2.80 5.25
N LEU A 105 2.77 -2.26 5.81
CA LEU A 105 1.56 -1.91 5.07
C LEU A 105 1.85 -0.90 3.97
N SER A 106 2.65 0.13 4.27
CA SER A 106 3.08 1.14 3.30
C SER A 106 3.92 0.53 2.18
N ARG A 107 4.84 -0.40 2.51
CA ARG A 107 5.64 -1.14 1.53
C ARG A 107 4.76 -1.91 0.56
N LEU A 108 3.78 -2.66 1.07
CA LEU A 108 2.82 -3.37 0.23
C LEU A 108 2.09 -2.43 -0.72
N PHE A 109 1.62 -1.30 -0.22
CA PHE A 109 0.95 -0.30 -1.05
C PHE A 109 1.85 0.23 -2.16
N PHE A 110 3.09 0.64 -1.83
CA PHE A 110 4.02 1.19 -2.81
C PHE A 110 4.43 0.14 -3.85
N ALA A 111 4.69 -1.09 -3.43
CA ALA A 111 5.00 -2.19 -4.35
C ALA A 111 3.84 -2.42 -5.32
N LYS A 112 2.62 -2.58 -4.81
CA LYS A 112 1.43 -2.81 -5.64
C LYS A 112 1.04 -1.60 -6.50
N PHE A 113 1.28 -0.38 -6.03
CA PHE A 113 1.07 0.82 -6.84
C PHE A 113 2.07 0.89 -8.00
N THR A 114 3.37 0.67 -7.72
CA THR A 114 4.43 0.69 -8.75
C THR A 114 4.19 -0.40 -9.80
N GLU A 115 3.90 -1.63 -9.36
CA GLU A 115 3.56 -2.75 -10.24
C GLU A 115 2.40 -2.39 -11.18
N ARG A 116 1.28 -1.92 -10.63
CA ARG A 116 0.09 -1.57 -11.42
C ARG A 116 0.32 -0.39 -12.34
N TYR A 117 1.07 0.61 -11.87
CA TYR A 117 1.44 1.78 -12.67
C TYR A 117 2.30 1.40 -13.86
N LEU A 118 3.36 0.64 -13.65
CA LEU A 118 4.25 0.19 -14.72
C LEU A 118 3.51 -0.74 -15.70
N ASN A 119 2.74 -1.70 -15.20
CA ASN A 119 1.94 -2.59 -16.06
C ASN A 119 0.97 -1.80 -16.94
N TYR A 120 0.26 -0.82 -16.38
CA TYR A 120 -0.67 0.01 -17.13
C TYR A 120 -0.01 0.73 -18.31
N PHE A 121 1.14 1.38 -18.07
CA PHE A 121 1.84 2.12 -19.11
C PHE A 121 2.56 1.21 -20.11
N LEU A 122 3.18 0.15 -19.64
CA LEU A 122 3.93 -0.77 -20.49
C LEU A 122 3.01 -1.67 -21.32
N GLU A 123 1.87 -2.10 -20.82
CA GLU A 123 0.84 -2.79 -21.62
C GLU A 123 0.32 -1.89 -22.77
N ARG A 124 0.16 -0.61 -22.49
CA ARG A 124 -0.25 0.37 -23.49
C ARG A 124 0.80 0.54 -24.59
N GLU A 125 2.07 0.69 -24.24
CA GLU A 125 3.18 0.79 -25.19
C GLU A 125 3.42 -0.54 -25.93
N ALA A 126 3.37 -1.66 -25.25
CA ALA A 126 3.52 -2.99 -25.84
C ALA A 126 2.42 -3.29 -26.86
N SER A 127 1.19 -2.84 -26.61
CA SER A 127 0.07 -3.01 -27.56
C SER A 127 0.30 -2.29 -28.88
N ALA A 128 1.07 -1.22 -28.88
CA ALA A 128 1.45 -0.49 -30.08
C ALA A 128 2.66 -1.09 -30.82
N ALA A 129 3.57 -1.76 -30.09
CA ALA A 129 4.85 -2.24 -30.60
C ALA A 129 4.86 -3.73 -30.99
N LEU A 130 4.02 -4.56 -30.34
CA LEU A 130 4.02 -6.00 -30.55
C LEU A 130 2.83 -6.47 -31.43
N PRO A 131 3.11 -7.15 -32.55
CA PRO A 131 2.08 -7.49 -33.53
C PRO A 131 1.19 -8.66 -33.10
N THR A 132 1.69 -9.61 -32.28
CA THR A 132 0.94 -10.81 -31.91
C THR A 132 0.41 -10.75 -30.47
N ILE A 133 -0.68 -11.48 -30.20
CA ILE A 133 -1.25 -11.60 -28.85
C ILE A 133 -0.28 -12.37 -27.95
N GLU A 134 0.36 -13.42 -28.48
CA GLU A 134 1.29 -14.26 -27.75
C GLU A 134 2.52 -13.48 -27.28
N ASP A 135 3.06 -12.58 -28.12
CA ASP A 135 4.19 -11.72 -27.73
C ASP A 135 3.79 -10.73 -26.64
N ARG A 136 2.56 -10.21 -26.68
CA ARG A 136 2.03 -9.31 -25.65
C ARG A 136 1.84 -10.03 -24.31
N GLU A 137 1.31 -11.25 -24.32
CA GLU A 137 1.14 -12.07 -23.11
C GLU A 137 2.49 -12.46 -22.51
N ARG A 138 3.45 -12.86 -23.36
CA ARG A 138 4.81 -13.17 -22.90
C ARG A 138 5.50 -11.96 -22.27
N LEU A 139 5.41 -10.79 -22.90
CA LEU A 139 5.96 -9.55 -22.33
C LEU A 139 5.27 -9.20 -21.02
N ARG A 140 3.96 -9.33 -20.94
CA ARG A 140 3.18 -9.08 -19.72
C ARG A 140 3.63 -9.96 -18.57
N GLU A 141 3.81 -11.26 -18.80
CA GLU A 141 4.26 -12.20 -17.77
C GLU A 141 5.69 -11.87 -17.31
N GLN A 142 6.62 -11.62 -18.23
CA GLN A 142 7.99 -11.22 -17.92
C GLN A 142 8.03 -9.90 -17.17
N LEU A 143 7.21 -8.94 -17.56
CA LEU A 143 7.10 -7.64 -16.93
C LEU A 143 6.57 -7.77 -15.50
N HIS A 144 5.51 -8.54 -15.30
CA HIS A 144 4.92 -8.77 -13.98
C HIS A 144 5.96 -9.37 -13.01
N GLN A 145 6.67 -10.41 -13.44
CA GLN A 145 7.72 -11.03 -12.62
C GLN A 145 8.86 -10.06 -12.33
N HIS A 146 9.32 -9.31 -13.32
CA HIS A 146 10.42 -8.35 -13.16
C HIS A 146 10.02 -7.18 -12.25
N VAL A 147 8.85 -6.61 -12.45
CA VAL A 147 8.34 -5.49 -11.63
C VAL A 147 8.12 -5.92 -10.17
N ASP A 148 7.61 -7.12 -9.94
CA ASP A 148 7.43 -7.64 -8.58
C ASP A 148 8.80 -7.79 -7.89
N GLN A 149 9.78 -8.40 -8.55
CA GLN A 149 11.15 -8.54 -8.03
C GLN A 149 11.81 -7.20 -7.74
N VAL A 150 11.76 -6.26 -8.69
CA VAL A 150 12.36 -4.93 -8.53
C VAL A 150 11.65 -4.13 -7.44
N SER A 151 10.33 -4.22 -7.36
CA SER A 151 9.56 -3.53 -6.32
C SER A 151 9.90 -4.08 -4.93
N GLN A 152 10.00 -5.40 -4.77
CA GLN A 152 10.44 -6.01 -3.52
C GLN A 152 11.88 -5.60 -3.19
N HIS A 153 12.80 -5.70 -4.12
CA HIS A 153 14.20 -5.35 -3.92
C HIS A 153 14.40 -3.87 -3.59
N ALA A 154 13.73 -2.98 -4.30
CA ALA A 154 13.77 -1.54 -4.03
C ALA A 154 13.32 -1.21 -2.60
N PHE A 155 12.38 -1.96 -2.06
CA PHE A 155 11.92 -1.80 -0.69
C PHE A 155 12.82 -2.47 0.36
N GLU A 156 13.43 -3.60 0.03
CA GLU A 156 14.35 -4.30 0.95
C GLU A 156 15.67 -3.55 1.09
N THR A 157 16.19 -3.01 0.00
CA THR A 157 17.44 -2.24 -0.02
C THR A 157 17.26 -0.87 0.62
N ALA A 158 16.07 -0.32 0.58
CA ALA A 158 15.74 0.95 1.22
C ALA A 158 15.50 0.78 2.73
N LYS A 159 16.50 0.30 3.49
CA LYS A 159 16.49 0.37 4.97
C LYS A 159 16.14 1.77 5.50
N ILE A 160 16.47 2.80 4.72
CA ILE A 160 16.09 4.19 4.98
C ILE A 160 14.56 4.39 4.91
N THR A 161 13.84 3.64 4.07
CA THR A 161 12.38 3.75 3.94
C THR A 161 11.69 3.19 5.18
N GLN A 162 12.26 2.19 5.82
CA GLN A 162 11.72 1.60 7.05
C GLN A 162 11.76 2.60 8.21
N SER A 163 12.91 3.22 8.45
CA SER A 163 13.05 4.26 9.49
C SER A 163 12.24 5.51 9.15
N PHE A 164 12.17 5.87 7.86
CA PHE A 164 11.43 7.02 7.39
C PHE A 164 9.91 6.83 7.55
N ALA A 165 9.35 5.70 7.12
CA ALA A 165 7.92 5.42 7.24
C ALA A 165 7.50 5.29 8.71
N ALA A 166 8.27 4.58 9.53
CA ALA A 166 8.01 4.45 10.96
C ALA A 166 8.13 5.79 11.69
N GLY A 167 9.14 6.60 11.36
CA GLY A 167 9.32 7.93 11.94
C GLY A 167 8.19 8.89 11.54
N TRP A 168 7.76 8.85 10.28
CA TRP A 168 6.63 9.65 9.81
C TRP A 168 5.33 9.24 10.50
N TYR A 169 5.04 7.93 10.60
CA TYR A 169 3.90 7.40 11.32
C TYR A 169 3.84 7.89 12.77
N ASN A 170 4.94 7.72 13.52
CA ASN A 170 5.01 8.11 14.93
C ASN A 170 4.85 9.63 15.12
N ARG A 171 5.29 10.44 14.17
CA ARG A 171 5.24 11.90 14.25
C ARG A 171 3.89 12.48 13.85
N HIS A 172 3.28 11.95 12.78
CA HIS A 172 2.14 12.56 12.12
C HIS A 172 0.85 11.76 12.30
N VAL A 173 0.90 10.42 12.19
CA VAL A 173 -0.32 9.58 12.19
C VAL A 173 -0.75 9.22 13.62
N ARG A 174 0.22 8.84 14.46
CA ARG A 174 -0.08 8.44 15.85
C ARG A 174 -0.58 9.59 16.71
N ARG A 175 -0.28 10.82 16.37
CA ARG A 175 -0.66 12.04 17.11
C ARG A 175 -1.93 12.69 16.59
N GLY A 176 -2.47 12.17 15.49
CA GLY A 176 -3.65 12.71 14.85
C GLY A 176 -3.65 12.48 13.34
N ARG A 177 -4.55 13.15 12.63
CA ARG A 177 -4.63 13.05 11.19
C ARG A 177 -3.59 13.95 10.52
N PRO A 178 -2.70 13.41 9.67
CA PRO A 178 -1.73 14.23 8.94
C PRO A 178 -2.45 15.17 7.97
N SER A 179 -1.90 16.36 7.81
CA SER A 179 -2.38 17.29 6.80
C SER A 179 -2.11 16.74 5.38
N ARG A 180 -2.91 17.21 4.42
CA ARG A 180 -2.74 16.86 3.01
C ARG A 180 -1.31 17.11 2.51
N ARG A 181 -0.68 18.21 2.91
CA ARG A 181 0.71 18.55 2.54
C ARG A 181 1.72 17.57 3.12
N GLU A 182 1.52 17.08 4.34
CA GLU A 182 2.40 16.09 4.97
C GLU A 182 2.32 14.76 4.25
N VAL A 183 1.12 14.33 3.84
CA VAL A 183 0.91 13.13 3.03
C VAL A 183 1.57 13.29 1.65
N GLU A 184 1.36 14.41 0.96
CA GLU A 184 1.97 14.70 -0.34
C GLU A 184 3.50 14.66 -0.27
N ARG A 185 4.08 15.28 0.76
CA ARG A 185 5.52 15.29 0.96
C ARG A 185 6.08 13.88 1.22
N PHE A 186 5.39 13.09 2.04
CA PHE A 186 5.77 11.72 2.29
C PHE A 186 5.76 10.89 1.01
N LEU A 187 4.66 10.96 0.24
CA LEU A 187 4.51 10.25 -1.03
C LEU A 187 5.58 10.66 -2.04
N SER A 188 5.86 11.96 -2.16
CA SER A 188 6.89 12.48 -3.07
C SER A 188 8.27 11.91 -2.76
N ILE A 189 8.66 11.87 -1.46
CA ILE A 189 9.94 11.30 -1.04
C ILE A 189 9.98 9.79 -1.29
N ALA A 190 8.91 9.07 -0.95
CA ALA A 190 8.84 7.62 -1.12
C ALA A 190 8.95 7.22 -2.60
N PHE A 191 8.18 7.85 -3.49
CA PHE A 191 8.26 7.59 -4.92
C PHE A 191 9.57 8.06 -5.55
N GLY A 192 10.17 9.15 -5.06
CA GLY A 192 11.50 9.60 -5.50
C GLY A 192 12.55 8.51 -5.26
N LYS A 193 12.53 7.89 -4.08
CA LYS A 193 13.45 6.79 -3.74
C LYS A 193 13.20 5.52 -4.56
N ILE A 194 11.95 5.15 -4.78
CA ILE A 194 11.60 4.01 -5.63
C ILE A 194 12.10 4.24 -7.06
N ARG A 195 11.89 5.44 -7.60
CA ARG A 195 12.36 5.81 -8.92
C ARG A 195 13.88 5.73 -9.04
N GLU A 196 14.61 6.24 -8.04
CA GLU A 196 16.09 6.16 -8.02
C GLU A 196 16.55 4.70 -8.04
N GLU A 197 15.91 3.82 -7.29
CA GLU A 197 16.27 2.39 -7.25
C GLU A 197 15.94 1.68 -8.56
N LEU A 198 14.76 1.93 -9.14
CA LEU A 198 14.39 1.40 -10.46
C LEU A 198 15.38 1.82 -11.55
N LEU A 199 15.84 3.07 -11.53
CA LEU A 199 16.85 3.55 -12.46
C LEU A 199 18.20 2.88 -12.24
N ARG A 200 18.58 2.61 -10.99
CA ARG A 200 19.83 1.91 -10.66
C ARG A 200 19.79 0.46 -11.13
N GLU A 201 18.69 -0.25 -10.94
CA GLU A 201 18.51 -1.62 -11.42
C GLU A 201 18.54 -1.69 -12.95
N GLY A 202 17.86 -0.77 -13.65
CA GLY A 202 17.89 -0.68 -15.11
C GLY A 202 19.24 -0.28 -15.71
N SER A 203 20.18 0.20 -14.88
CA SER A 203 21.55 0.59 -15.30
C SER A 203 22.60 -0.51 -15.00
N ARG A 204 22.19 -1.62 -14.38
CA ARG A 204 23.07 -2.76 -14.18
C ARG A 204 23.25 -3.52 -15.51
N PRO A 205 24.51 -3.79 -15.93
CA PRO A 205 24.78 -4.50 -17.19
C PRO A 205 24.30 -5.96 -17.14
#